data_707a0dc605ac496aedad13062971e42d
#
_entry.id   707a0dc605ac496aedad13062971e42d
#
_cell.length_a   1.000
_cell.length_b   1.000
_cell.length_c   1.000
_cell.angle_alpha   90.00
_cell.angle_beta   90.00
_cell.angle_gamma   90.00
#
_symmetry.space_group_name_H-M   'P 1'
#
loop_
_entity.id
_entity.type
_entity.pdbx_description
1 polymer ?
#
loop_
_entity_poly.entity_id
_entity_poly.type
_entity_poly.pdbx_seq_one_letter_code
_entity_poly.pdbx_strand_id
1 'polypeptide(L)'
;MRKYLLFLFVFIASTVMASTVGSGQGASRDFIWFHPQNTTVDGLVEIADNVIKKNLLIDDKAVTCMAKNIFFEAAVESTAGKLAVAQVTLNRVESKHYPNTVCEVVYEGPHYTASDGQLLPKRDRCQFSWYCDGRGDDPREGSRMWDEAQELARYILLRQDELPDITDGALHYHANYIDAPRWASHKRVSTRIDTHIFYRPKYKSL
;
A
#
# COMPACT_ATOMS: atom_id res chain seq x y z
N MET A 1 24.82 -32.59 -15.84
CA MET A 1 23.59 -33.33 -15.47
C MET A 1 23.42 -33.22 -13.96
N ARG A 2 22.63 -32.28 -13.51
CA ARG A 2 22.40 -32.02 -12.07
C ARG A 2 20.92 -32.30 -11.79
N LYS A 3 20.64 -33.36 -11.00
CA LYS A 3 19.30 -33.80 -10.62
C LYS A 3 18.73 -32.86 -9.56
N TYR A 4 17.61 -32.21 -9.84
CA TYR A 4 16.85 -31.47 -8.84
C TYR A 4 15.97 -32.43 -8.04
N LEU A 5 16.22 -32.48 -6.73
CA LEU A 5 15.45 -33.26 -5.78
C LEU A 5 14.26 -32.39 -5.33
N LEU A 6 13.06 -32.81 -5.70
CA LEU A 6 11.81 -32.23 -5.18
C LEU A 6 11.61 -32.70 -3.73
N PHE A 7 11.67 -31.78 -2.76
CA PHE A 7 11.23 -32.07 -1.39
C PHE A 7 9.73 -31.82 -1.29
N LEU A 8 8.98 -32.91 -1.17
CA LEU A 8 7.58 -32.91 -0.82
C LEU A 8 7.49 -32.78 0.71
N PHE A 9 7.04 -31.63 1.22
CA PHE A 9 6.67 -31.51 2.64
C PHE A 9 5.24 -32.00 2.84
N VAL A 10 5.10 -33.17 3.43
CA VAL A 10 3.84 -33.71 3.93
C VAL A 10 3.63 -33.15 5.34
N PHE A 11 2.68 -32.24 5.52
CA PHE A 11 2.23 -31.82 6.84
C PHE A 11 1.24 -32.83 7.40
N ILE A 12 1.64 -33.51 8.48
CA ILE A 12 0.78 -34.37 9.26
C ILE A 12 -0.07 -33.48 10.17
N ALA A 13 -1.37 -33.51 9.95
CA ALA A 13 -2.32 -32.79 10.81
C ALA A 13 -2.53 -33.63 12.11
N SER A 14 -2.13 -33.04 13.23
CA SER A 14 -2.43 -33.55 14.56
C SER A 14 -3.83 -33.13 14.98
N THR A 15 -4.69 -34.14 15.23
CA THR A 15 -6.02 -33.96 15.80
C THR A 15 -5.93 -33.54 17.27
N VAL A 16 -6.49 -32.37 17.60
CA VAL A 16 -6.74 -31.94 18.98
C VAL A 16 -8.22 -32.11 19.28
N MET A 17 -8.48 -32.95 20.28
CA MET A 17 -9.84 -33.20 20.83
C MET A 17 -10.38 -31.94 21.51
N ALA A 18 -11.60 -31.59 21.17
CA ALA A 18 -12.35 -30.52 21.82
C ALA A 18 -13.02 -31.07 23.10
N SER A 19 -12.74 -30.44 24.23
CA SER A 19 -13.51 -30.60 25.46
C SER A 19 -14.59 -29.51 25.53
N THR A 20 -15.82 -29.93 25.71
CA THR A 20 -17.01 -29.10 25.92
C THR A 20 -17.05 -28.51 27.32
N VAL A 21 -17.17 -27.20 27.48
CA VAL A 21 -17.70 -26.58 28.71
C VAL A 21 -18.59 -25.39 28.34
N GLY A 22 -19.84 -25.48 28.71
CA GLY A 22 -20.73 -24.57 29.39
C GLY A 22 -21.06 -23.19 28.81
N SER A 23 -22.34 -23.06 28.52
CA SER A 23 -23.22 -21.91 28.34
C SER A 23 -22.82 -20.56 28.94
N GLY A 24 -22.80 -19.51 28.09
CA GLY A 24 -22.82 -18.10 28.48
C GLY A 24 -23.31 -17.26 27.32
N GLN A 25 -24.54 -16.74 27.41
CA GLN A 25 -25.15 -15.83 26.43
C GLN A 25 -24.42 -14.47 26.46
N GLY A 26 -24.06 -13.94 25.31
CA GLY A 26 -23.56 -12.58 25.18
C GLY A 26 -22.96 -12.28 23.83
N ALA A 27 -23.67 -11.47 23.02
CA ALA A 27 -23.23 -10.68 21.88
C ALA A 27 -22.43 -11.42 20.78
N SER A 28 -23.14 -11.79 19.71
CA SER A 28 -22.53 -12.27 18.49
C SER A 28 -21.70 -11.18 17.84
N ARG A 29 -20.37 -11.32 17.93
CA ARG A 29 -19.46 -10.72 16.97
C ARG A 29 -19.28 -11.78 15.89
N ASP A 30 -19.94 -11.59 14.76
CA ASP A 30 -19.75 -12.45 13.59
C ASP A 30 -18.33 -12.29 13.06
N PHE A 31 -17.39 -12.98 13.71
CA PHE A 31 -16.11 -13.30 13.12
C PHE A 31 -16.38 -14.37 12.06
N ILE A 32 -16.38 -13.95 10.80
CA ILE A 32 -16.41 -14.89 9.67
C ILE A 32 -15.12 -15.67 9.71
N TRP A 33 -15.16 -16.80 10.41
CA TRP A 33 -14.10 -17.79 10.31
C TRP A 33 -14.14 -18.38 8.91
N PHE A 34 -13.10 -18.17 8.16
CA PHE A 34 -12.85 -18.90 6.92
C PHE A 34 -12.74 -20.39 7.31
N HIS A 35 -13.83 -21.15 7.13
CA HIS A 35 -13.82 -22.57 7.29
C HIS A 35 -13.26 -23.21 6.02
N PRO A 36 -12.07 -23.84 6.03
CA PRO A 36 -11.50 -24.49 4.85
C PRO A 36 -12.15 -25.83 4.50
N GLN A 37 -13.39 -26.05 4.91
CA GLN A 37 -14.03 -27.38 4.92
C GLN A 37 -14.65 -27.81 3.57
N ASN A 38 -14.57 -27.00 2.50
CA ASN A 38 -15.12 -27.36 1.19
C ASN A 38 -14.36 -26.84 -0.03
N THR A 39 -13.07 -26.56 0.11
CA THR A 39 -12.28 -26.19 -1.06
C THR A 39 -11.82 -27.50 -1.72
N THR A 40 -12.48 -27.89 -2.81
CA THR A 40 -12.05 -29.00 -3.66
C THR A 40 -10.69 -28.70 -4.26
N VAL A 41 -9.93 -29.73 -4.66
CA VAL A 41 -8.64 -29.52 -5.36
C VAL A 41 -8.80 -28.59 -6.56
N ASP A 42 -9.89 -28.70 -7.30
CA ASP A 42 -10.22 -27.85 -8.44
C ASP A 42 -10.42 -26.38 -8.02
N GLY A 43 -11.08 -26.13 -6.89
CA GLY A 43 -11.22 -24.78 -6.33
C GLY A 43 -9.89 -24.16 -5.90
N LEU A 44 -8.95 -24.96 -5.36
CA LEU A 44 -7.60 -24.49 -5.05
C LEU A 44 -6.80 -24.17 -6.29
N VAL A 45 -6.93 -24.99 -7.34
CA VAL A 45 -6.28 -24.73 -8.65
C VAL A 45 -6.80 -23.44 -9.25
N GLU A 46 -8.12 -23.21 -9.26
CA GLU A 46 -8.73 -21.97 -9.77
C GLU A 46 -8.25 -20.74 -9.00
N ILE A 47 -8.18 -20.81 -7.66
CA ILE A 47 -7.63 -19.72 -6.84
C ILE A 47 -6.17 -19.46 -7.20
N ALA A 48 -5.35 -20.52 -7.32
CA ALA A 48 -3.94 -20.39 -7.68
C ALA A 48 -3.78 -19.75 -9.07
N ASP A 49 -4.53 -20.19 -10.06
CA ASP A 49 -4.50 -19.65 -11.42
C ASP A 49 -4.91 -18.17 -11.44
N ASN A 50 -5.94 -17.79 -10.71
CA ASN A 50 -6.38 -16.40 -10.59
C ASN A 50 -5.31 -15.52 -9.92
N VAL A 51 -4.66 -16.02 -8.86
CA VAL A 51 -3.55 -15.30 -8.20
C VAL A 51 -2.35 -15.15 -9.12
N ILE A 52 -1.97 -16.23 -9.85
CA ILE A 52 -0.87 -16.20 -10.82
C ILE A 52 -1.20 -15.20 -11.94
N LYS A 53 -2.39 -15.26 -12.52
CA LYS A 53 -2.83 -14.35 -13.57
C LYS A 53 -2.83 -12.90 -13.13
N LYS A 54 -3.34 -12.62 -11.92
CA LYS A 54 -3.34 -11.25 -11.34
C LYS A 54 -1.90 -10.75 -11.13
N ASN A 55 -0.99 -11.61 -10.64
CA ASN A 55 0.44 -11.27 -10.50
C ASN A 55 1.13 -10.98 -11.82
N LEU A 56 0.79 -11.73 -12.89
CA LEU A 56 1.36 -11.51 -14.23
C LEU A 56 0.86 -10.22 -14.90
N LEU A 57 -0.29 -9.69 -14.46
CA LEU A 57 -0.88 -8.46 -14.98
C LEU A 57 -0.45 -7.20 -14.24
N ILE A 58 0.29 -7.35 -13.13
CA ILE A 58 0.71 -6.19 -12.36
C ILE A 58 1.84 -5.45 -13.09
N ASP A 59 1.72 -4.14 -13.15
CA ASP A 59 2.79 -3.29 -13.69
C ASP A 59 3.92 -3.15 -12.68
N ASP A 60 5.06 -3.81 -12.93
CA ASP A 60 6.25 -3.74 -12.07
C ASP A 60 6.78 -2.30 -11.91
N LYS A 61 6.52 -1.44 -12.91
CA LYS A 61 6.84 -0.01 -12.80
C LYS A 61 5.96 0.67 -11.74
N ALA A 62 4.67 0.38 -11.73
CA ALA A 62 3.76 0.89 -10.70
C ALA A 62 4.15 0.38 -9.31
N VAL A 63 4.55 -0.90 -9.18
CA VAL A 63 5.07 -1.46 -7.92
C VAL A 63 6.29 -0.69 -7.45
N THR A 64 7.26 -0.43 -8.33
CA THR A 64 8.48 0.30 -7.99
C THR A 64 8.18 1.74 -7.56
N CYS A 65 7.30 2.45 -8.26
CA CYS A 65 6.90 3.80 -7.90
C CYS A 65 6.21 3.85 -6.52
N MET A 66 5.26 2.93 -6.28
CA MET A 66 4.57 2.82 -4.99
C MET A 66 5.54 2.46 -3.87
N ALA A 67 6.45 1.52 -4.10
CA ALA A 67 7.47 1.11 -3.14
C ALA A 67 8.40 2.26 -2.75
N LYS A 68 8.87 3.04 -3.73
CA LYS A 68 9.67 4.25 -3.45
C LYS A 68 8.90 5.24 -2.59
N ASN A 69 7.62 5.47 -2.90
CA ASN A 69 6.81 6.38 -2.10
C ASN A 69 6.64 5.89 -0.66
N ILE A 70 6.30 4.61 -0.46
CA ILE A 70 6.21 4.01 0.88
C ILE A 70 7.55 4.12 1.62
N PHE A 71 8.68 3.85 0.94
CA PHE A 71 10.00 3.87 1.53
C PHE A 71 10.39 5.26 2.02
N PHE A 72 10.26 6.28 1.17
CA PHE A 72 10.70 7.63 1.52
C PHE A 72 9.76 8.35 2.49
N GLU A 73 8.47 8.07 2.44
CA GLU A 73 7.45 8.73 3.27
C GLU A 73 7.20 8.01 4.60
N ALA A 74 7.34 6.69 4.64
CA ALA A 74 6.83 5.89 5.75
C ALA A 74 7.70 4.69 6.15
N ALA A 75 9.00 4.63 5.79
CA ALA A 75 9.83 3.45 6.04
C ALA A 75 9.89 3.03 7.52
N VAL A 76 9.81 3.99 8.44
CA VAL A 76 9.87 3.77 9.90
C VAL A 76 8.50 3.63 10.56
N GLU A 77 7.43 3.86 9.82
CA GLU A 77 6.07 3.75 10.31
C GLU A 77 5.63 2.27 10.45
N SER A 78 4.54 2.05 11.17
CA SER A 78 3.90 0.72 11.22
C SER A 78 3.38 0.29 9.83
N THR A 79 3.00 -0.98 9.70
CA THR A 79 2.34 -1.46 8.47
C THR A 79 1.08 -0.65 8.13
N ALA A 80 0.34 -0.20 9.16
CA ALA A 80 -0.83 0.64 8.95
C ALA A 80 -0.46 2.03 8.42
N GLY A 81 0.61 2.66 8.92
CA GLY A 81 1.12 3.93 8.41
C GLY A 81 1.60 3.82 6.96
N LYS A 82 2.35 2.77 6.63
CA LYS A 82 2.79 2.46 5.27
C LYS A 82 1.59 2.24 4.32
N LEU A 83 0.59 1.47 4.76
CA LEU A 83 -0.65 1.26 4.00
C LEU A 83 -1.40 2.58 3.78
N ALA A 84 -1.52 3.42 4.80
CA ALA A 84 -2.22 4.69 4.70
C ALA A 84 -1.56 5.64 3.68
N VAL A 85 -0.23 5.73 3.66
CA VAL A 85 0.51 6.51 2.64
C VAL A 85 0.26 5.97 1.24
N ALA A 86 0.28 4.65 1.06
CA ALA A 86 -0.03 4.02 -0.23
C ALA A 86 -1.47 4.29 -0.66
N GLN A 87 -2.44 4.23 0.26
CA GLN A 87 -3.85 4.51 -0.03
C GLN A 87 -4.09 5.97 -0.44
N VAL A 88 -3.36 6.93 0.14
CA VAL A 88 -3.42 8.32 -0.37
C VAL A 88 -2.96 8.38 -1.84
N THR A 89 -1.94 7.63 -2.22
CA THR A 89 -1.52 7.54 -3.63
C THR A 89 -2.62 6.96 -4.52
N LEU A 90 -3.27 5.87 -4.09
CA LEU A 90 -4.40 5.26 -4.83
C LEU A 90 -5.60 6.20 -4.89
N ASN A 91 -5.98 6.83 -3.79
CA ASN A 91 -7.07 7.81 -3.75
C ASN A 91 -6.82 8.99 -4.72
N ARG A 92 -5.57 9.38 -4.89
CA ARG A 92 -5.18 10.40 -5.90
C ARG A 92 -5.36 9.87 -7.31
N VAL A 93 -4.93 8.64 -7.60
CA VAL A 93 -5.12 7.99 -8.91
C VAL A 93 -6.60 7.94 -9.30
N GLU A 94 -7.49 7.70 -8.34
CA GLU A 94 -8.95 7.67 -8.56
C GLU A 94 -9.58 9.08 -8.65
N SER A 95 -8.86 10.09 -8.20
CA SER A 95 -9.38 11.46 -8.15
C SER A 95 -9.16 12.18 -9.49
N LYS A 96 -10.23 12.76 -10.05
CA LYS A 96 -10.16 13.59 -11.27
C LYS A 96 -9.21 14.80 -11.19
N HIS A 97 -8.69 15.11 -10.01
CA HIS A 97 -7.79 16.24 -9.77
C HIS A 97 -6.31 15.88 -9.82
N TYR A 98 -6.00 14.61 -10.02
CA TYR A 98 -4.65 14.07 -10.05
C TYR A 98 -4.45 13.21 -11.31
N PRO A 99 -3.20 12.88 -11.65
CA PRO A 99 -2.92 11.90 -12.70
C PRO A 99 -3.55 10.53 -12.39
N ASN A 100 -3.79 9.73 -13.42
CA ASN A 100 -4.50 8.46 -13.31
C ASN A 100 -3.58 7.23 -13.24
N THR A 101 -2.29 7.42 -13.04
CA THR A 101 -1.33 6.33 -12.82
C THR A 101 -0.52 6.54 -11.55
N VAL A 102 -0.12 5.43 -10.91
CA VAL A 102 0.67 5.48 -9.68
C VAL A 102 1.96 6.29 -9.86
N CYS A 103 2.70 6.04 -10.94
CA CYS A 103 3.97 6.73 -11.17
C CYS A 103 3.78 8.23 -11.41
N GLU A 104 2.78 8.62 -12.19
CA GLU A 104 2.52 10.04 -12.42
C GLU A 104 2.09 10.78 -11.15
N VAL A 105 1.31 10.14 -10.27
CA VAL A 105 0.95 10.68 -8.96
C VAL A 105 2.18 10.80 -8.06
N VAL A 106 3.04 9.77 -8.04
CA VAL A 106 4.24 9.77 -7.19
C VAL A 106 5.24 10.82 -7.62
N TYR A 107 5.42 11.01 -8.92
CA TYR A 107 6.36 11.97 -9.49
C TYR A 107 5.71 13.31 -9.91
N GLU A 108 4.51 13.57 -9.39
CA GLU A 108 3.79 14.82 -9.72
C GLU A 108 4.51 16.04 -9.18
N GLY A 109 4.76 16.98 -10.06
CA GLY A 109 5.35 18.28 -9.74
C GLY A 109 5.72 19.07 -10.99
N PRO A 110 5.96 20.39 -10.86
CA PRO A 110 6.43 21.19 -11.97
C PRO A 110 7.88 20.83 -12.32
N HIS A 111 8.18 20.77 -13.61
CA HIS A 111 9.50 20.48 -14.14
C HIS A 111 10.10 21.69 -14.87
N TYR A 112 11.39 21.64 -15.13
CA TYR A 112 12.11 22.54 -16.00
C TYR A 112 13.10 21.77 -16.88
N THR A 113 13.42 22.32 -18.03
CA THR A 113 14.43 21.72 -18.91
C THR A 113 15.80 22.32 -18.55
N ALA A 114 16.74 21.47 -18.18
CA ALA A 114 18.12 21.83 -17.90
C ALA A 114 18.88 22.17 -19.20
N SER A 115 20.09 22.73 -19.07
CA SER A 115 20.91 23.15 -20.23
C SER A 115 21.35 21.99 -21.13
N ASP A 116 21.39 20.77 -20.59
CA ASP A 116 21.68 19.53 -21.30
C ASP A 116 20.45 18.87 -21.95
N GLY A 117 19.26 19.51 -21.83
CA GLY A 117 17.99 19.03 -22.35
C GLY A 117 17.25 18.07 -21.43
N GLN A 118 17.78 17.73 -20.24
CA GLN A 118 17.09 16.90 -19.28
C GLN A 118 15.90 17.62 -18.65
N LEU A 119 14.80 16.88 -18.45
CA LEU A 119 13.63 17.36 -17.73
C LEU A 119 13.79 17.03 -16.24
N LEU A 120 14.00 18.05 -15.42
CA LEU A 120 14.23 17.91 -13.98
C LEU A 120 13.08 18.50 -13.17
N PRO A 121 12.72 17.89 -12.02
CA PRO A 121 11.70 18.45 -11.15
C PRO A 121 12.19 19.75 -10.51
N LYS A 122 11.28 20.70 -10.34
CA LYS A 122 11.58 21.96 -9.62
C LYS A 122 11.68 21.65 -8.12
N ARG A 123 12.83 22.01 -7.56
CA ARG A 123 13.16 21.74 -6.15
C ARG A 123 12.07 22.22 -5.20
N ASP A 124 11.74 21.39 -4.22
CA ASP A 124 10.78 21.64 -3.13
C ASP A 124 9.36 21.97 -3.60
N ARG A 125 8.96 21.52 -4.80
CA ARG A 125 7.65 21.79 -5.39
C ARG A 125 6.85 20.58 -5.82
N CYS A 126 7.30 19.37 -5.45
CA CYS A 126 6.62 18.13 -5.78
C CYS A 126 5.55 17.79 -4.76
N GLN A 127 4.60 16.95 -5.15
CA GLN A 127 3.54 16.44 -4.26
C GLN A 127 4.12 15.58 -3.12
N PHE A 128 5.13 14.75 -3.44
CA PHE A 128 5.94 14.05 -2.47
C PHE A 128 7.32 14.71 -2.44
N SER A 129 7.70 15.22 -1.28
CA SER A 129 8.86 16.10 -1.14
C SER A 129 10.18 15.43 -1.48
N TRP A 130 10.30 14.13 -1.20
CA TRP A 130 11.51 13.36 -1.44
C TRP A 130 11.94 13.35 -2.91
N TYR A 131 10.96 13.38 -3.86
CA TYR A 131 11.24 13.35 -5.29
C TYR A 131 12.02 14.58 -5.79
N CYS A 132 11.94 15.71 -5.12
CA CYS A 132 12.60 16.93 -5.55
C CYS A 132 13.28 17.73 -4.42
N ASP A 133 13.69 17.07 -3.34
CA ASP A 133 14.43 17.66 -2.24
C ASP A 133 15.94 17.82 -2.56
N GLY A 134 16.38 17.28 -3.71
CA GLY A 134 17.76 17.35 -4.20
C GLY A 134 18.65 16.26 -3.61
N ARG A 135 18.10 15.24 -2.98
CA ARG A 135 18.79 14.02 -2.55
C ARG A 135 18.62 12.92 -3.59
N GLY A 136 19.31 11.80 -3.40
CA GLY A 136 19.13 10.64 -4.29
C GLY A 136 17.81 9.91 -4.01
N ASP A 137 17.11 9.55 -5.07
CA ASP A 137 15.80 8.91 -5.05
C ASP A 137 15.89 7.39 -5.19
N ASP A 138 17.08 6.81 -5.03
CA ASP A 138 17.29 5.38 -5.14
C ASP A 138 17.52 4.77 -3.75
N PRO A 139 16.59 3.93 -3.27
CA PRO A 139 16.77 3.19 -2.05
C PRO A 139 17.99 2.27 -2.16
N ARG A 140 18.68 2.09 -1.04
CA ARG A 140 19.82 1.16 -1.00
C ARG A 140 19.31 -0.27 -1.23
N GLU A 141 19.82 -0.92 -2.27
CA GLU A 141 19.55 -2.33 -2.55
C GLU A 141 19.93 -3.24 -1.37
N GLY A 142 19.12 -4.27 -1.11
CA GLY A 142 19.32 -5.21 0.00
C GLY A 142 19.08 -4.60 1.37
N SER A 143 18.47 -3.41 1.44
CA SER A 143 18.03 -2.89 2.74
C SER A 143 16.66 -3.51 3.07
N ARG A 144 16.52 -4.05 4.29
CA ARG A 144 15.27 -4.66 4.75
C ARG A 144 14.05 -3.75 4.57
N MET A 145 14.19 -2.46 4.84
CA MET A 145 13.09 -1.51 4.68
C MET A 145 12.68 -1.32 3.22
N TRP A 146 13.62 -1.42 2.29
CA TRP A 146 13.31 -1.37 0.86
C TRP A 146 12.61 -2.65 0.39
N ASP A 147 13.09 -3.81 0.82
CA ASP A 147 12.47 -5.09 0.50
C ASP A 147 11.03 -5.15 1.05
N GLU A 148 10.81 -4.74 2.31
CA GLU A 148 9.48 -4.63 2.91
C GLU A 148 8.57 -3.66 2.14
N ALA A 149 9.09 -2.52 1.67
CA ALA A 149 8.32 -1.56 0.89
C ALA A 149 7.89 -2.13 -0.48
N GLN A 150 8.75 -2.89 -1.14
CA GLN A 150 8.44 -3.55 -2.42
C GLN A 150 7.37 -4.64 -2.25
N GLU A 151 7.52 -5.48 -1.24
CA GLU A 151 6.54 -6.53 -0.92
C GLU A 151 5.17 -5.92 -0.60
N LEU A 152 5.15 -4.89 0.25
CA LEU A 152 3.91 -4.22 0.64
C LEU A 152 3.27 -3.50 -0.55
N ALA A 153 4.05 -2.81 -1.40
CA ALA A 153 3.55 -2.14 -2.59
C ALA A 153 2.88 -3.14 -3.54
N ARG A 154 3.53 -4.27 -3.80
CA ARG A 154 2.99 -5.36 -4.63
C ARG A 154 1.69 -5.90 -4.02
N TYR A 155 1.69 -6.18 -2.73
CA TYR A 155 0.50 -6.67 -2.02
C TYR A 155 -0.68 -5.71 -2.14
N ILE A 156 -0.44 -4.41 -1.90
CA ILE A 156 -1.49 -3.38 -1.98
C ILE A 156 -2.06 -3.28 -3.39
N LEU A 157 -1.21 -3.21 -4.42
CA LEU A 157 -1.67 -3.09 -5.80
C LEU A 157 -2.41 -4.35 -6.30
N LEU A 158 -2.04 -5.53 -5.80
CA LEU A 158 -2.77 -6.77 -6.08
C LEU A 158 -4.16 -6.83 -5.44
N ARG A 159 -4.31 -6.20 -4.29
CA ARG A 159 -5.49 -6.31 -3.42
C ARG A 159 -6.25 -4.99 -3.25
N GLN A 160 -5.94 -3.96 -4.05
CA GLN A 160 -6.51 -2.63 -3.88
C GLN A 160 -8.05 -2.63 -3.80
N ASP A 161 -8.71 -3.49 -4.57
CA ASP A 161 -10.18 -3.61 -4.59
C ASP A 161 -10.75 -4.34 -3.35
N GLU A 162 -9.91 -5.05 -2.60
CA GLU A 162 -10.28 -5.87 -1.44
C GLU A 162 -9.93 -5.18 -0.11
N LEU A 163 -8.97 -4.24 -0.13
CA LEU A 163 -8.49 -3.55 1.06
C LEU A 163 -9.40 -2.37 1.40
N PRO A 164 -9.93 -2.30 2.64
CA PRO A 164 -10.66 -1.11 3.06
C PRO A 164 -9.74 0.10 3.10
N ASP A 165 -10.22 1.26 2.64
CA ASP A 165 -9.48 2.51 2.77
C ASP A 165 -9.51 3.00 4.22
N ILE A 166 -8.39 2.79 4.95
CA ILE A 166 -8.24 3.21 6.34
C ILE A 166 -8.02 4.73 6.48
N THR A 167 -7.85 5.45 5.36
CA THR A 167 -7.65 6.90 5.35
C THR A 167 -8.95 7.69 5.17
N ASP A 168 -10.08 7.03 4.93
CA ASP A 168 -11.39 7.65 4.67
C ASP A 168 -11.34 8.66 3.50
N GLY A 169 -10.75 8.25 2.37
CA GLY A 169 -10.65 9.07 1.15
C GLY A 169 -9.66 10.22 1.25
N ALA A 170 -8.61 10.09 2.08
CA ALA A 170 -7.62 11.15 2.20
C ALA A 170 -6.82 11.34 0.90
N LEU A 171 -6.62 12.60 0.53
CA LEU A 171 -5.79 13.01 -0.59
C LEU A 171 -4.51 13.74 -0.14
N HIS A 172 -4.40 14.05 1.16
CA HIS A 172 -3.28 14.80 1.72
C HIS A 172 -2.96 14.28 3.12
N TYR A 173 -1.71 14.42 3.53
CA TYR A 173 -1.27 14.22 4.90
C TYR A 173 -0.07 15.12 5.22
N HIS A 174 0.23 15.26 6.49
CA HIS A 174 1.49 15.82 6.99
C HIS A 174 1.86 15.13 8.31
N ALA A 175 3.13 15.23 8.68
CA ALA A 175 3.63 14.67 9.93
C ALA A 175 3.09 15.47 11.14
N ASN A 176 2.71 14.79 12.21
CA ASN A 176 2.09 15.41 13.39
C ASN A 176 3.08 16.21 14.26
N TYR A 177 4.38 16.09 13.99
CA TYR A 177 5.46 16.79 14.69
C TYR A 177 5.91 18.10 14.01
N ILE A 178 5.25 18.48 12.90
CA ILE A 178 5.45 19.78 12.27
C ILE A 178 4.22 20.66 12.45
N ASP A 179 4.40 21.98 12.34
CA ASP A 179 3.27 22.91 12.31
C ASP A 179 2.33 22.58 11.14
N ALA A 180 1.03 22.69 11.41
CA ALA A 180 0.03 22.39 10.39
C ALA A 180 0.22 23.30 9.15
N PRO A 181 0.44 22.75 7.96
CA PRO A 181 0.59 23.53 6.74
C PRO A 181 -0.66 24.38 6.48
N ARG A 182 -0.49 25.56 5.84
CA ARG A 182 -1.60 26.47 5.54
C ARG A 182 -2.77 25.80 4.83
N TRP A 183 -2.51 24.84 3.94
CA TRP A 183 -3.54 24.11 3.22
C TRP A 183 -4.41 23.24 4.14
N ALA A 184 -3.92 22.81 5.29
CA ALA A 184 -4.65 21.91 6.22
C ALA A 184 -5.91 22.59 6.78
N SER A 185 -5.91 23.92 6.97
CA SER A 185 -7.07 24.69 7.46
C SER A 185 -8.28 24.64 6.51
N HIS A 186 -8.04 24.40 5.23
CA HIS A 186 -9.07 24.32 4.19
C HIS A 186 -9.59 22.88 3.96
N LYS A 187 -9.08 21.90 4.71
CA LYS A 187 -9.41 20.48 4.57
C LYS A 187 -10.01 19.94 5.86
N ARG A 188 -10.63 18.75 5.76
CA ARG A 188 -11.15 18.02 6.92
C ARG A 188 -10.17 16.93 7.30
N VAL A 189 -9.79 16.86 8.57
CA VAL A 189 -9.06 15.69 9.11
C VAL A 189 -9.96 14.46 8.93
N SER A 190 -9.46 13.43 8.28
CA SER A 190 -10.12 12.15 8.13
C SER A 190 -9.67 11.16 9.21
N THR A 191 -8.36 11.00 9.38
CA THR A 191 -7.82 10.08 10.38
C THR A 191 -6.43 10.52 10.84
N ARG A 192 -5.91 9.82 11.86
CA ARG A 192 -4.52 9.93 12.36
C ARG A 192 -3.98 8.53 12.53
N ILE A 193 -2.87 8.25 11.88
CA ILE A 193 -2.21 6.94 11.91
C ILE A 193 -0.72 7.18 12.09
N ASP A 194 -0.14 6.58 13.12
CA ASP A 194 1.25 6.77 13.51
C ASP A 194 1.63 8.26 13.63
N THR A 195 2.64 8.70 12.90
CA THR A 195 3.07 10.09 12.92
C THR A 195 2.37 10.98 11.89
N HIS A 196 1.36 10.48 11.18
CA HIS A 196 0.68 11.22 10.13
C HIS A 196 -0.75 11.64 10.47
N ILE A 197 -1.13 12.85 10.05
CA ILE A 197 -2.50 13.37 10.08
C ILE A 197 -2.99 13.42 8.63
N PHE A 198 -4.07 12.71 8.36
CA PHE A 198 -4.65 12.55 7.02
C PHE A 198 -5.84 13.50 6.82
N TYR A 199 -5.98 13.99 5.58
CA TYR A 199 -6.98 14.99 5.23
C TYR A 199 -7.67 14.68 3.92
N ARG A 200 -8.99 14.93 3.89
CA ARG A 200 -9.83 14.89 2.69
C ARG A 200 -10.42 16.26 2.36
N PRO A 201 -10.94 16.50 1.15
CA PRO A 201 -11.70 17.70 0.83
C PRO A 201 -12.86 17.91 1.81
N LYS A 202 -13.19 19.17 2.13
CA LYS A 202 -14.35 19.50 2.98
C LYS A 202 -15.69 19.09 2.36
N TYR A 203 -15.75 19.11 1.04
CA TYR A 203 -16.93 18.72 0.28
C TYR A 203 -16.62 17.52 -0.59
N LYS A 204 -17.55 16.55 -0.69
CA LYS A 204 -17.46 15.52 -1.73
C LYS A 204 -17.54 16.25 -3.07
N SER A 205 -16.49 16.14 -3.89
CA SER A 205 -16.62 16.50 -5.30
C SER A 205 -17.60 15.51 -5.92
N LEU A 206 -18.81 16.00 -6.26
CA LEU A 206 -19.83 15.26 -7.04
C LEU A 206 -19.25 14.90 -8.41
#